data_625b93737568cb0ba0b428ce5a0a7f75
#
_entry.id   625b93737568cb0ba0b428ce5a0a7f75
#
_cell.length_a   1.000
_cell.length_b   1.000
_cell.length_c   1.000
_cell.angle_alpha   90.00
_cell.angle_beta   90.00
_cell.angle_gamma   90.00
#
_symmetry.space_group_name_H-M   'P 1'
#
loop_
_entity.id
_entity.type
_entity.pdbx_description
1 polymer ?
#
loop_
_entity_poly.entity_id
_entity_poly.type
_entity_poly.pdbx_seq_one_letter_code
_entity_poly.pdbx_strand_id
1 'polypeptide(L)'
;SLAEKTAALLLPRAPVAGKRILMERITPLWSRMSFSQKTTARNLFRYKKRFFMTVLGVAGCTALLLIGFGIQDSLLPIVTKQATELTHNDMSITLSDPKALTMEQGLAEELDSNSAVQNWGAVYTKSTTIYNAEGESASVSIVAAAKDSDLTRYVTFRTRKGHKAISFDSGSAILTEKTAENLGLHTGDTFWVENAEGTRVELTLTGITENYMFTRLYLPRAQLESLLGTEDIPWNTVYGQTTCTDAAGYNALRTDLLACNYVSSISFTEDTTELFDNLIVSLGYVVVLIIICAAALAAVVLYNLISVNLGERKKELATIKVLGFYDQEVYRYIFREIELLALIGSGVGLALGVPLHKFIVLTVEMDQLMFIRTIAPRSYLLAVALTMVFTVVVCFVMRRHVRRISMVESMKAPE
;
A
#
# COMPACT_ATOMS: atom_id res chain seq x y z
N SER A 1 24.86 55.74 -3.34
CA SER A 1 24.77 55.83 -4.82
C SER A 1 25.40 57.11 -5.39
N LEU A 2 25.67 58.10 -4.55
CA LEU A 2 26.28 59.38 -5.00
C LEU A 2 27.84 59.38 -4.98
N ALA A 3 28.46 58.29 -4.60
CA ALA A 3 29.93 58.16 -4.52
C ALA A 3 30.56 57.37 -5.71
N GLU A 4 29.78 56.84 -6.63
CA GLU A 4 30.31 56.15 -7.78
C GLU A 4 30.37 57.08 -9.00
N LYS A 5 31.55 57.13 -9.66
CA LYS A 5 31.74 57.92 -10.88
C LYS A 5 30.73 57.49 -11.96
N THR A 6 30.07 58.44 -12.59
CA THR A 6 29.04 58.24 -13.63
C THR A 6 29.53 57.31 -14.76
N ALA A 7 30.85 57.32 -15.09
CA ALA A 7 31.45 56.42 -16.04
C ALA A 7 31.48 54.96 -15.60
N ALA A 8 31.47 54.65 -14.28
CA ALA A 8 31.44 53.28 -13.77
C ALA A 8 30.05 52.65 -13.81
N LEU A 9 28.98 53.50 -13.82
CA LEU A 9 27.58 53.06 -13.95
C LEU A 9 27.23 52.62 -15.37
N LEU A 10 27.96 53.12 -16.38
CA LEU A 10 27.78 52.81 -17.81
C LEU A 10 28.59 51.59 -18.25
N LEU A 11 29.54 51.12 -17.47
CA LEU A 11 30.33 49.93 -17.79
C LEU A 11 29.56 48.66 -17.36
N PRO A 12 29.46 47.65 -18.26
CA PRO A 12 28.88 46.36 -17.89
C PRO A 12 29.64 45.82 -16.69
N ARG A 13 28.90 45.43 -15.63
CA ARG A 13 29.52 44.81 -14.43
C ARG A 13 30.35 43.61 -14.86
N ALA A 14 31.64 43.58 -14.41
CA ALA A 14 32.53 42.48 -14.69
C ALA A 14 31.87 41.14 -14.23
N PRO A 15 31.97 40.08 -15.05
CA PRO A 15 31.42 38.79 -14.69
C PRO A 15 31.97 38.32 -13.34
N VAL A 16 31.12 38.18 -12.34
CA VAL A 16 31.50 37.67 -11.03
C VAL A 16 31.82 36.16 -11.20
N ALA A 17 33.01 35.75 -10.75
CA ALA A 17 33.41 34.35 -10.77
C ALA A 17 32.38 33.51 -10.00
N GLY A 18 31.84 32.48 -10.64
CA GLY A 18 30.77 31.64 -10.09
C GLY A 18 31.27 30.92 -8.81
N LYS A 19 30.45 30.93 -7.76
CA LYS A 19 30.71 30.16 -6.53
C LYS A 19 30.79 28.66 -6.84
N ARG A 20 31.73 27.97 -6.21
CA ARG A 20 31.84 26.49 -6.31
C ARG A 20 30.55 25.84 -5.87
N ILE A 21 30.03 24.89 -6.69
CA ILE A 21 28.83 24.12 -6.40
C ILE A 21 29.16 22.91 -5.52
N LEU A 22 28.15 22.40 -4.82
CA LEU A 22 28.29 21.29 -3.86
C LEU A 22 28.81 20.00 -4.53
N MET A 23 28.46 19.77 -5.81
CA MET A 23 28.97 18.63 -6.61
C MET A 23 30.46 18.72 -6.92
N GLU A 24 31.05 19.92 -6.95
CA GLU A 24 32.50 20.09 -7.11
C GLU A 24 33.31 19.61 -5.89
N ARG A 25 32.66 19.47 -4.73
CA ARG A 25 33.28 18.93 -3.52
C ARG A 25 33.44 17.41 -3.56
N ILE A 26 32.62 16.73 -4.40
CA ILE A 26 32.67 15.28 -4.59
C ILE A 26 33.63 14.99 -5.75
N THR A 27 34.93 15.08 -5.47
CA THR A 27 35.98 14.96 -6.48
C THR A 27 35.94 13.70 -7.34
N PRO A 28 35.61 12.47 -6.84
CA PRO A 28 35.63 11.28 -7.68
C PRO A 28 34.45 11.28 -8.71
N LEU A 29 33.34 11.89 -8.37
CA LEU A 29 32.19 12.02 -9.28
C LEU A 29 32.47 13.12 -10.30
N TRP A 30 32.98 14.25 -9.86
CA TRP A 30 33.28 15.40 -10.70
C TRP A 30 34.35 15.12 -11.77
N SER A 31 35.39 14.35 -11.43
CA SER A 31 36.46 14.01 -12.38
C SER A 31 36.00 13.16 -13.56
N ARG A 32 35.02 12.27 -13.33
CA ARG A 32 34.46 11.37 -14.35
C ARG A 32 33.41 12.01 -15.26
N MET A 33 32.94 13.22 -14.93
CA MET A 33 31.92 13.92 -15.74
C MET A 33 32.56 14.60 -16.96
N SER A 34 31.90 14.51 -18.12
CA SER A 34 32.23 15.23 -19.35
C SER A 34 32.07 16.75 -19.16
N PHE A 35 32.72 17.56 -20.02
CA PHE A 35 32.56 19.01 -20.00
C PHE A 35 31.12 19.47 -20.07
N SER A 36 30.33 18.85 -20.94
CA SER A 36 28.90 19.16 -21.08
C SER A 36 28.11 18.86 -19.78
N GLN A 37 28.40 17.75 -19.10
CA GLN A 37 27.77 17.40 -17.82
C GLN A 37 28.16 18.37 -16.70
N LYS A 38 29.43 18.79 -16.64
CA LYS A 38 29.91 19.80 -15.68
C LYS A 38 29.23 21.15 -15.90
N THR A 39 29.06 21.56 -17.15
CA THR A 39 28.38 22.82 -17.51
C THR A 39 26.89 22.74 -17.15
N THR A 40 26.22 21.64 -17.45
CA THR A 40 24.81 21.40 -17.07
C THR A 40 24.66 21.47 -15.57
N ALA A 41 25.52 20.79 -14.79
CA ALA A 41 25.46 20.82 -13.32
C ALA A 41 25.65 22.24 -12.76
N ARG A 42 26.62 23.01 -13.27
CA ARG A 42 26.80 24.41 -12.88
C ARG A 42 25.60 25.28 -13.17
N ASN A 43 24.98 25.15 -14.33
CA ASN A 43 23.79 25.89 -14.69
C ASN A 43 22.58 25.52 -13.83
N LEU A 44 22.45 24.25 -13.50
CA LEU A 44 21.38 23.73 -12.64
C LEU A 44 21.37 24.40 -11.25
N PHE A 45 22.54 24.52 -10.63
CA PHE A 45 22.69 25.14 -9.31
C PHE A 45 22.76 26.66 -9.33
N ARG A 46 22.99 27.28 -10.48
CA ARG A 46 22.96 28.73 -10.63
C ARG A 46 21.55 29.29 -10.48
N TYR A 47 20.53 28.60 -10.96
CA TYR A 47 19.12 29.01 -10.93
C TYR A 47 18.32 28.18 -9.92
N LYS A 48 18.63 28.34 -8.63
CA LYS A 48 18.08 27.53 -7.53
C LYS A 48 16.53 27.50 -7.53
N LYS A 49 15.87 28.65 -7.71
CA LYS A 49 14.39 28.74 -7.70
C LYS A 49 13.77 27.78 -8.74
N ARG A 50 14.31 27.80 -9.96
CA ARG A 50 13.87 26.96 -11.05
C ARG A 50 14.17 25.48 -10.79
N PHE A 51 15.37 25.18 -10.27
CA PHE A 51 15.74 23.83 -9.88
C PHE A 51 14.71 23.24 -8.91
N PHE A 52 14.46 23.93 -7.79
CA PHE A 52 13.52 23.46 -6.78
C PHE A 52 12.08 23.37 -7.33
N MET A 53 11.62 24.35 -8.09
CA MET A 53 10.30 24.32 -8.69
C MET A 53 10.11 23.10 -9.61
N THR A 54 11.09 22.80 -10.47
CA THR A 54 10.99 21.66 -11.38
C THR A 54 11.10 20.33 -10.62
N VAL A 55 12.08 20.21 -9.71
CA VAL A 55 12.27 18.98 -8.92
C VAL A 55 11.06 18.69 -8.04
N LEU A 56 10.49 19.68 -7.33
CA LEU A 56 9.30 19.49 -6.50
C LEU A 56 8.06 19.18 -7.33
N GLY A 57 7.90 19.83 -8.49
CA GLY A 57 6.78 19.53 -9.39
C GLY A 57 6.82 18.11 -9.91
N VAL A 58 7.98 17.66 -10.43
CA VAL A 58 8.17 16.29 -10.88
C VAL A 58 8.03 15.29 -9.71
N ALA A 59 8.59 15.64 -8.55
CA ALA A 59 8.48 14.82 -7.34
C ALA A 59 7.03 14.60 -6.93
N GLY A 60 6.20 15.66 -6.96
CA GLY A 60 4.77 15.56 -6.69
C GLY A 60 4.07 14.60 -7.66
N CYS A 61 4.34 14.73 -8.96
CA CYS A 61 3.78 13.84 -9.97
C CYS A 61 4.18 12.38 -9.76
N THR A 62 5.47 12.13 -9.52
CA THR A 62 5.96 10.75 -9.28
C THR A 62 5.41 10.17 -7.97
N ALA A 63 5.30 10.99 -6.92
CA ALA A 63 4.72 10.56 -5.65
C ALA A 63 3.24 10.17 -5.80
N LEU A 64 2.44 10.94 -6.54
CA LEU A 64 1.04 10.62 -6.81
C LEU A 64 0.88 9.31 -7.59
N LEU A 65 1.72 9.10 -8.62
CA LEU A 65 1.73 7.84 -9.37
C LEU A 65 2.12 6.65 -8.48
N LEU A 66 3.14 6.83 -7.64
CA LEU A 66 3.57 5.78 -6.71
C LEU A 66 2.47 5.46 -5.69
N ILE A 67 1.74 6.46 -5.19
CA ILE A 67 0.60 6.25 -4.29
C ILE A 67 -0.49 5.44 -5.00
N GLY A 68 -0.84 5.79 -6.23
CA GLY A 68 -1.85 5.07 -7.01
C GLY A 68 -1.48 3.59 -7.19
N PHE A 69 -0.28 3.28 -7.65
CA PHE A 69 0.21 1.91 -7.78
C PHE A 69 0.34 1.21 -6.41
N GLY A 70 0.80 1.94 -5.38
CA GLY A 70 0.94 1.41 -4.03
C GLY A 70 -0.40 1.01 -3.40
N ILE A 71 -1.47 1.78 -3.62
CA ILE A 71 -2.82 1.41 -3.16
C ILE A 71 -3.27 0.12 -3.87
N GLN A 72 -3.00 -0.02 -5.16
CA GLN A 72 -3.30 -1.24 -5.90
C GLN A 72 -2.55 -2.45 -5.32
N ASP A 73 -1.25 -2.31 -5.06
CA ASP A 73 -0.42 -3.37 -4.44
C ASP A 73 -0.89 -3.72 -3.01
N SER A 74 -1.49 -2.76 -2.31
CA SER A 74 -1.99 -2.94 -0.94
C SER A 74 -3.35 -3.64 -0.87
N LEU A 75 -4.18 -3.54 -1.93
CA LEU A 75 -5.53 -4.09 -1.95
C LEU A 75 -5.61 -5.46 -2.62
N LEU A 76 -5.06 -5.59 -3.84
CA LEU A 76 -5.25 -6.79 -4.66
C LEU A 76 -4.80 -8.10 -4.00
N PRO A 77 -3.68 -8.18 -3.25
CA PRO A 77 -3.23 -9.44 -2.69
C PRO A 77 -3.91 -9.85 -1.38
N ILE A 78 -4.82 -9.03 -0.81
CA ILE A 78 -5.41 -9.29 0.51
C ILE A 78 -6.10 -10.65 0.54
N VAL A 79 -7.04 -10.87 -0.37
CA VAL A 79 -7.87 -12.08 -0.39
C VAL A 79 -7.03 -13.32 -0.64
N THR A 80 -6.20 -13.28 -1.69
CA THR A 80 -5.32 -14.40 -2.02
C THR A 80 -4.42 -14.75 -0.83
N LYS A 81 -3.81 -13.74 -0.20
CA LYS A 81 -2.90 -13.98 0.92
C LYS A 81 -3.62 -14.51 2.15
N GLN A 82 -4.81 -14.00 2.44
CA GLN A 82 -5.64 -14.50 3.53
C GLN A 82 -6.02 -15.98 3.32
N ALA A 83 -6.51 -16.32 2.13
CA ALA A 83 -7.01 -17.66 1.82
C ALA A 83 -5.90 -18.71 1.62
N THR A 84 -4.73 -18.31 1.08
CA THR A 84 -3.67 -19.29 0.78
C THR A 84 -2.62 -19.45 1.86
N GLU A 85 -2.37 -18.38 2.66
CA GLU A 85 -1.26 -18.38 3.61
C GLU A 85 -1.70 -18.40 5.08
N LEU A 86 -2.89 -17.91 5.40
CA LEU A 86 -3.32 -17.69 6.78
C LEU A 86 -4.51 -18.54 7.22
N THR A 87 -5.46 -18.77 6.30
CA THR A 87 -6.69 -19.51 6.59
C THR A 87 -6.75 -20.74 5.69
N HIS A 88 -6.87 -21.92 6.30
CA HIS A 88 -6.79 -23.21 5.60
C HIS A 88 -8.06 -24.05 5.73
N ASN A 89 -9.13 -23.51 6.29
CA ASN A 89 -10.44 -24.15 6.23
C ASN A 89 -11.15 -23.79 4.93
N ASP A 90 -11.68 -24.79 4.25
CA ASP A 90 -12.42 -24.60 3.00
C ASP A 90 -13.90 -24.30 3.27
N MET A 91 -14.42 -24.78 4.43
CA MET A 91 -15.80 -24.56 4.81
C MET A 91 -15.94 -24.14 6.27
N SER A 92 -16.99 -23.39 6.54
CA SER A 92 -17.48 -23.00 7.88
C SER A 92 -18.98 -23.25 7.93
N ILE A 93 -19.41 -24.14 8.82
CA ILE A 93 -20.81 -24.49 9.02
C ILE A 93 -21.26 -23.89 10.34
N THR A 94 -22.29 -23.08 10.34
CA THR A 94 -22.93 -22.56 11.55
C THR A 94 -24.07 -23.45 11.96
N LEU A 95 -24.09 -23.89 13.20
CA LEU A 95 -25.09 -24.79 13.74
C LEU A 95 -26.31 -24.02 14.27
N SER A 96 -27.50 -24.60 14.08
CA SER A 96 -28.73 -24.10 14.71
C SER A 96 -28.83 -24.51 16.18
N ASP A 97 -28.27 -25.67 16.54
CA ASP A 97 -28.18 -26.19 17.91
C ASP A 97 -26.75 -26.71 18.15
N PRO A 98 -26.05 -26.24 19.18
CA PRO A 98 -24.73 -26.74 19.56
C PRO A 98 -24.69 -28.24 19.86
N LYS A 99 -25.82 -28.84 20.27
CA LYS A 99 -25.93 -30.27 20.56
C LYS A 99 -25.86 -31.16 19.31
N ALA A 100 -26.00 -30.59 18.13
CA ALA A 100 -25.97 -31.33 16.86
C ALA A 100 -24.74 -32.21 16.62
N LEU A 101 -23.62 -31.86 17.25
CA LEU A 101 -22.36 -32.62 17.14
C LEU A 101 -22.26 -33.81 18.11
N THR A 102 -23.11 -33.89 19.13
CA THR A 102 -23.09 -34.94 20.18
C THR A 102 -24.28 -35.89 20.09
N MET A 103 -25.24 -35.61 19.21
CA MET A 103 -26.43 -36.47 19.00
C MET A 103 -26.08 -37.70 18.18
N GLU A 104 -26.67 -38.84 18.51
CA GLU A 104 -26.70 -40.02 17.63
C GLU A 104 -27.43 -39.67 16.33
N GLN A 105 -26.86 -40.06 15.18
CA GLN A 105 -27.32 -39.66 13.84
C GLN A 105 -27.34 -38.13 13.65
N GLY A 106 -26.42 -37.43 14.28
CA GLY A 106 -26.24 -35.99 14.15
C GLY A 106 -25.32 -35.60 12.99
N LEU A 107 -25.02 -34.31 12.93
CA LEU A 107 -24.14 -33.76 11.88
C LEU A 107 -22.75 -34.39 11.83
N ALA A 108 -22.23 -34.88 12.96
CA ALA A 108 -20.90 -35.52 13.01
C ALA A 108 -20.83 -36.78 12.14
N GLU A 109 -21.86 -37.65 12.18
CA GLU A 109 -21.95 -38.86 11.37
C GLU A 109 -22.08 -38.53 9.88
N GLU A 110 -22.84 -37.50 9.54
CA GLU A 110 -22.96 -37.03 8.16
C GLU A 110 -21.62 -36.49 7.61
N LEU A 111 -20.90 -35.70 8.42
CA LEU A 111 -19.59 -35.18 8.04
C LEU A 111 -18.54 -36.28 7.88
N ASP A 112 -18.58 -37.31 8.74
CA ASP A 112 -17.63 -38.44 8.67
C ASP A 112 -17.94 -39.39 7.48
N SER A 113 -19.21 -39.51 7.08
CA SER A 113 -19.65 -40.36 5.97
C SER A 113 -19.54 -39.71 4.60
N ASN A 114 -19.51 -38.40 4.55
CA ASN A 114 -19.49 -37.66 3.29
C ASN A 114 -18.06 -37.63 2.65
N SER A 115 -17.93 -38.28 1.51
CA SER A 115 -16.64 -38.40 0.81
C SER A 115 -16.04 -37.05 0.32
N ALA A 116 -16.86 -36.01 0.26
CA ALA A 116 -16.41 -34.66 -0.10
C ALA A 116 -15.78 -33.92 1.08
N VAL A 117 -15.96 -34.41 2.32
CA VAL A 117 -15.36 -33.82 3.53
C VAL A 117 -14.07 -34.58 3.86
N GLN A 118 -12.93 -33.86 3.87
CA GLN A 118 -11.63 -34.46 4.16
C GLN A 118 -11.35 -34.54 5.66
N ASN A 119 -11.67 -33.46 6.38
CA ASN A 119 -11.58 -33.37 7.82
C ASN A 119 -12.49 -32.25 8.32
N TRP A 120 -12.83 -32.29 9.59
CA TRP A 120 -13.60 -31.28 10.26
C TRP A 120 -13.23 -31.17 11.75
N GLY A 121 -13.58 -30.02 12.35
CA GLY A 121 -13.39 -29.77 13.77
C GLY A 121 -14.43 -28.80 14.31
N ALA A 122 -14.90 -29.07 15.53
CA ALA A 122 -15.85 -28.21 16.21
C ALA A 122 -15.14 -26.95 16.72
N VAL A 123 -15.77 -25.81 16.47
CA VAL A 123 -15.25 -24.48 16.80
C VAL A 123 -16.33 -23.66 17.50
N TYR A 124 -15.92 -22.89 18.49
CA TYR A 124 -16.74 -21.86 19.12
C TYR A 124 -16.43 -20.52 18.45
N THR A 125 -17.48 -19.86 17.93
CA THR A 125 -17.35 -18.53 17.34
C THR A 125 -18.40 -17.63 17.93
N LYS A 126 -17.99 -16.54 18.58
CA LYS A 126 -18.93 -15.53 19.12
C LYS A 126 -18.31 -14.15 19.08
N SER A 127 -19.07 -13.18 18.59
CA SER A 127 -18.66 -11.78 18.66
C SER A 127 -18.77 -11.26 20.08
N THR A 128 -17.74 -10.54 20.53
CA THR A 128 -17.67 -9.91 21.84
C THR A 128 -16.93 -8.59 21.75
N THR A 129 -16.94 -7.84 22.85
CA THR A 129 -16.19 -6.60 22.99
C THR A 129 -14.98 -6.84 23.90
N ILE A 130 -13.83 -6.35 23.48
CA ILE A 130 -12.62 -6.34 24.30
C ILE A 130 -12.26 -4.90 24.65
N TYR A 131 -11.58 -4.73 25.78
CA TYR A 131 -11.21 -3.42 26.34
C TYR A 131 -9.73 -3.41 26.71
N ASN A 132 -9.07 -2.28 26.47
CA ASN A 132 -7.73 -2.02 26.99
C ASN A 132 -7.77 -1.39 28.40
N ALA A 133 -6.62 -1.12 29.00
CA ALA A 133 -6.51 -0.51 30.33
C ALA A 133 -7.06 0.93 30.38
N GLU A 134 -7.12 1.62 29.26
CA GLU A 134 -7.61 3.00 29.12
C GLU A 134 -9.13 3.05 28.91
N GLY A 135 -9.79 1.89 28.77
CA GLY A 135 -11.23 1.78 28.57
C GLY A 135 -11.68 1.91 27.12
N GLU A 136 -10.74 1.97 26.16
CA GLU A 136 -11.07 1.89 24.76
C GLU A 136 -11.50 0.47 24.40
N SER A 137 -12.41 0.32 23.43
CA SER A 137 -13.01 -0.96 23.11
C SER A 137 -12.98 -1.27 21.62
N ALA A 138 -12.93 -2.55 21.30
CA ALA A 138 -13.06 -3.06 19.95
C ALA A 138 -13.91 -4.33 19.92
N SER A 139 -14.68 -4.51 18.83
CA SER A 139 -15.43 -5.74 18.60
C SER A 139 -14.52 -6.78 17.95
N VAL A 140 -14.53 -8.00 18.49
CA VAL A 140 -13.79 -9.14 17.97
C VAL A 140 -14.65 -10.39 17.96
N SER A 141 -14.35 -11.34 17.07
CA SER A 141 -14.91 -12.68 17.15
C SER A 141 -13.95 -13.60 17.90
N ILE A 142 -14.37 -14.15 19.04
CA ILE A 142 -13.65 -15.24 19.70
C ILE A 142 -13.69 -16.44 18.75
N VAL A 143 -12.57 -17.12 18.59
CA VAL A 143 -12.45 -18.37 17.86
C VAL A 143 -11.64 -19.35 18.70
N ALA A 144 -12.26 -20.45 19.06
CA ALA A 144 -11.60 -21.54 19.77
C ALA A 144 -12.07 -22.89 19.23
N ALA A 145 -11.20 -23.88 19.16
CA ALA A 145 -11.55 -25.22 18.70
C ALA A 145 -11.68 -26.20 19.87
N ALA A 146 -12.47 -27.24 19.69
CA ALA A 146 -12.63 -28.30 20.67
C ALA A 146 -11.30 -29.03 20.95
N LYS A 147 -10.45 -29.12 19.92
CA LYS A 147 -9.06 -29.56 20.02
C LYS A 147 -8.16 -28.43 19.51
N ASP A 148 -7.23 -27.98 20.36
CA ASP A 148 -6.30 -26.90 20.01
C ASP A 148 -5.48 -27.20 18.74
N SER A 149 -5.16 -28.49 18.52
CA SER A 149 -4.49 -28.96 17.29
C SER A 149 -5.30 -28.72 16.01
N ASP A 150 -6.63 -28.71 16.10
CA ASP A 150 -7.48 -28.46 14.93
C ASP A 150 -7.43 -26.98 14.57
N LEU A 151 -7.39 -26.07 15.54
CA LEU A 151 -7.27 -24.64 15.26
C LEU A 151 -5.96 -24.30 14.56
N THR A 152 -4.85 -24.90 14.96
CA THR A 152 -3.54 -24.72 14.31
C THR A 152 -3.46 -25.36 12.92
N ARG A 153 -4.37 -26.30 12.60
CA ARG A 153 -4.53 -26.84 11.25
C ARG A 153 -5.22 -25.83 10.32
N TYR A 154 -6.23 -25.12 10.82
CA TYR A 154 -7.04 -24.22 10.02
C TYR A 154 -6.51 -22.79 9.97
N VAL A 155 -5.66 -22.39 10.94
CA VAL A 155 -5.13 -21.03 11.04
C VAL A 155 -3.63 -21.04 11.24
N THR A 156 -2.91 -20.30 10.40
CA THR A 156 -1.47 -20.07 10.59
C THR A 156 -1.24 -18.88 11.51
N PHE A 157 -0.65 -19.11 12.67
CA PHE A 157 -0.26 -18.06 13.60
C PHE A 157 1.18 -17.61 13.32
N ARG A 158 1.33 -16.41 12.78
CA ARG A 158 2.64 -15.81 12.50
C ARG A 158 2.60 -14.29 12.61
N THR A 159 3.75 -13.69 12.85
CA THR A 159 3.88 -12.22 12.78
C THR A 159 3.95 -11.75 11.33
N ARG A 160 3.31 -10.63 11.00
CA ARG A 160 3.37 -10.04 9.64
C ARG A 160 4.79 -9.64 9.23
N LYS A 161 5.58 -9.08 10.16
CA LYS A 161 6.98 -8.71 9.89
C LYS A 161 7.89 -9.88 10.25
N GLY A 162 8.52 -10.46 9.23
CA GLY A 162 9.48 -11.54 9.40
C GLY A 162 8.88 -12.94 9.48
N HIS A 163 7.55 -13.09 9.38
CA HIS A 163 6.80 -14.36 9.34
C HIS A 163 7.22 -15.36 10.43
N LYS A 164 7.52 -14.84 11.63
CA LYS A 164 7.88 -15.70 12.76
C LYS A 164 6.62 -16.40 13.27
N ALA A 165 6.70 -17.73 13.43
CA ALA A 165 5.63 -18.51 14.01
C ALA A 165 5.35 -18.06 15.45
N ILE A 166 4.08 -18.05 15.84
CA ILE A 166 3.60 -17.78 17.20
C ILE A 166 3.12 -19.11 17.76
N SER A 167 3.62 -19.48 18.95
CA SER A 167 3.15 -20.69 19.65
C SER A 167 1.70 -20.53 20.09
N PHE A 168 0.94 -21.62 20.01
CA PHE A 168 -0.44 -21.70 20.48
C PHE A 168 -0.55 -22.79 21.53
N ASP A 169 -0.52 -22.37 22.78
CA ASP A 169 -0.49 -23.23 23.97
C ASP A 169 -1.76 -23.00 24.81
N SER A 170 -1.97 -23.82 25.85
CA SER A 170 -3.16 -23.76 26.74
C SER A 170 -3.35 -22.41 27.45
N GLY A 171 -2.30 -21.60 27.58
CA GLY A 171 -2.35 -20.24 28.13
C GLY A 171 -2.39 -19.12 27.10
N SER A 172 -2.51 -19.45 25.82
CA SER A 172 -2.42 -18.45 24.74
C SER A 172 -3.69 -17.61 24.63
N ALA A 173 -3.49 -16.30 24.35
CA ALA A 173 -4.51 -15.41 23.84
C ALA A 173 -3.89 -14.63 22.68
N ILE A 174 -4.29 -14.98 21.45
CA ILE A 174 -3.72 -14.41 20.23
C ILE A 174 -4.74 -13.48 19.58
N LEU A 175 -4.35 -12.23 19.39
CA LEU A 175 -5.20 -11.20 18.77
C LEU A 175 -4.73 -10.89 17.35
N THR A 176 -5.65 -10.52 16.47
CA THR A 176 -5.32 -10.03 15.13
C THR A 176 -4.64 -8.66 15.21
N GLU A 177 -3.64 -8.42 14.34
CA GLU A 177 -2.77 -7.23 14.38
C GLU A 177 -3.56 -5.91 14.32
N LYS A 178 -4.60 -5.84 13.49
CA LYS A 178 -5.42 -4.63 13.37
C LYS A 178 -6.10 -4.24 14.68
N THR A 179 -6.64 -5.20 15.39
CA THR A 179 -7.30 -4.96 16.68
C THR A 179 -6.29 -4.56 17.75
N ALA A 180 -5.14 -5.22 17.79
CA ALA A 180 -4.07 -4.86 18.71
C ALA A 180 -3.55 -3.43 18.46
N GLU A 181 -3.39 -3.03 17.17
CA GLU A 181 -3.01 -1.66 16.82
C GLU A 181 -4.08 -0.63 17.21
N ASN A 182 -5.36 -0.92 17.00
CA ASN A 182 -6.46 0.00 17.34
C ASN A 182 -6.56 0.26 18.85
N LEU A 183 -6.25 -0.75 19.68
CA LEU A 183 -6.28 -0.66 21.14
C LEU A 183 -4.92 -0.34 21.75
N GLY A 184 -3.85 -0.14 20.95
CA GLY A 184 -2.50 0.11 21.43
C GLY A 184 -1.89 -1.05 22.24
N LEU A 185 -2.38 -2.30 22.05
CA LEU A 185 -1.95 -3.47 22.79
C LEU A 185 -0.67 -4.09 22.21
N HIS A 186 0.21 -4.53 23.11
CA HIS A 186 1.44 -5.24 22.79
C HIS A 186 1.47 -6.62 23.44
N THR A 187 2.30 -7.51 22.94
CA THR A 187 2.48 -8.83 23.56
C THR A 187 2.99 -8.67 25.00
N GLY A 188 2.27 -9.27 25.93
CA GLY A 188 2.49 -9.16 27.38
C GLY A 188 1.51 -8.23 28.10
N ASP A 189 0.76 -7.40 27.38
CA ASP A 189 -0.23 -6.52 27.98
C ASP A 189 -1.47 -7.29 28.42
N THR A 190 -2.18 -6.76 29.41
CA THR A 190 -3.47 -7.26 29.86
C THR A 190 -4.60 -6.52 29.16
N PHE A 191 -5.66 -7.25 28.83
CA PHE A 191 -6.90 -6.73 28.25
C PHE A 191 -8.09 -7.48 28.83
N TRP A 192 -9.29 -6.91 28.69
CA TRP A 192 -10.51 -7.51 29.24
C TRP A 192 -11.43 -7.92 28.11
N VAL A 193 -12.01 -9.10 28.27
CA VAL A 193 -13.01 -9.66 27.37
C VAL A 193 -14.36 -9.66 28.06
N GLU A 194 -15.38 -9.13 27.42
CA GLU A 194 -16.74 -9.16 27.96
C GLU A 194 -17.37 -10.54 27.71
N ASN A 195 -17.76 -11.23 28.78
CA ASN A 195 -18.44 -12.52 28.67
C ASN A 195 -19.94 -12.37 28.37
N ALA A 196 -20.67 -13.48 28.27
CA ALA A 196 -22.10 -13.47 27.95
C ALA A 196 -22.97 -12.77 29.02
N GLU A 197 -22.45 -12.64 30.26
CA GLU A 197 -23.12 -12.02 31.41
C GLU A 197 -22.78 -10.53 31.54
N GLY A 198 -21.99 -9.97 30.62
CA GLY A 198 -21.52 -8.59 30.70
C GLY A 198 -20.36 -8.36 31.69
N THR A 199 -19.80 -9.45 32.22
CA THR A 199 -18.63 -9.39 33.14
C THR A 199 -17.35 -9.33 32.31
N ARG A 200 -16.39 -8.52 32.75
CA ARG A 200 -15.07 -8.40 32.12
C ARG A 200 -14.10 -9.39 32.74
N VAL A 201 -13.60 -10.30 31.93
CA VAL A 201 -12.58 -11.26 32.31
C VAL A 201 -11.23 -10.79 31.78
N GLU A 202 -10.24 -10.78 32.66
CA GLU A 202 -8.88 -10.34 32.34
C GLU A 202 -8.10 -11.46 31.62
N LEU A 203 -7.47 -11.13 30.52
CA LEU A 203 -6.56 -12.03 29.78
C LEU A 203 -5.24 -11.31 29.48
N THR A 204 -4.16 -12.09 29.36
CA THR A 204 -2.85 -11.58 28.94
C THR A 204 -2.63 -11.88 27.46
N LEU A 205 -2.29 -10.87 26.67
CA LEU A 205 -2.02 -11.01 25.24
C LEU A 205 -0.68 -11.73 25.03
N THR A 206 -0.72 -12.96 24.52
CA THR A 206 0.47 -13.78 24.30
C THR A 206 1.04 -13.64 22.90
N GLY A 207 0.22 -13.23 21.92
CA GLY A 207 0.66 -13.07 20.55
C GLY A 207 -0.22 -12.15 19.71
N ILE A 208 0.38 -11.53 18.70
CA ILE A 208 -0.32 -10.71 17.70
C ILE A 208 -0.07 -11.35 16.34
N THR A 209 -1.13 -11.88 15.72
CA THR A 209 -1.02 -12.62 14.46
C THR A 209 -1.35 -11.77 13.24
N GLU A 210 -0.64 -12.05 12.14
CA GLU A 210 -0.96 -11.52 10.82
C GLU A 210 -2.37 -11.96 10.43
N ASN A 211 -3.21 -10.99 10.06
CA ASN A 211 -4.55 -11.25 9.55
C ASN A 211 -5.05 -10.02 8.79
N TYR A 212 -5.71 -10.22 7.68
CA TYR A 212 -6.15 -9.12 6.81
C TYR A 212 -7.66 -8.93 6.82
N MET A 213 -8.41 -9.98 7.13
CA MET A 213 -9.87 -9.99 7.07
C MET A 213 -10.45 -10.42 8.40
N PHE A 214 -11.40 -9.64 8.89
CA PHE A 214 -12.05 -9.82 10.18
C PHE A 214 -11.14 -9.64 11.38
N THR A 215 -11.72 -9.26 12.50
CA THR A 215 -11.07 -9.10 13.79
C THR A 215 -11.32 -10.35 14.64
N ARG A 216 -10.27 -11.03 15.06
CA ARG A 216 -10.40 -12.31 15.78
C ARG A 216 -9.53 -12.33 17.03
N LEU A 217 -10.07 -12.97 18.07
CA LEU A 217 -9.36 -13.38 19.27
C LEU A 217 -9.33 -14.91 19.29
N TYR A 218 -8.17 -15.48 19.17
CA TYR A 218 -7.97 -16.93 19.21
C TYR A 218 -7.61 -17.37 20.62
N LEU A 219 -8.41 -18.27 21.18
CA LEU A 219 -8.24 -18.82 22.50
C LEU A 219 -8.13 -20.35 22.45
N PRO A 220 -7.25 -20.98 23.23
CA PRO A 220 -7.29 -22.41 23.44
C PRO A 220 -8.52 -22.77 24.27
N ARG A 221 -8.91 -24.03 24.22
CA ARG A 221 -10.08 -24.56 24.93
C ARG A 221 -10.06 -24.19 26.42
N ALA A 222 -8.94 -24.37 27.12
CA ALA A 222 -8.81 -24.08 28.53
C ALA A 222 -9.10 -22.61 28.89
N GLN A 223 -8.65 -21.67 28.07
CA GLN A 223 -8.93 -20.24 28.26
C GLN A 223 -10.40 -19.92 27.99
N LEU A 224 -11.00 -20.57 26.97
CA LEU A 224 -12.42 -20.40 26.69
C LEU A 224 -13.29 -20.94 27.81
N GLU A 225 -12.97 -22.11 28.40
CA GLU A 225 -13.65 -22.68 29.58
C GLU A 225 -13.60 -21.70 30.77
N SER A 226 -12.44 -21.12 31.03
CA SER A 226 -12.27 -20.08 32.05
C SER A 226 -13.10 -18.83 31.78
N LEU A 227 -13.16 -18.37 30.51
CA LEU A 227 -13.94 -17.20 30.12
C LEU A 227 -15.45 -17.42 30.25
N LEU A 228 -15.93 -18.61 29.88
CA LEU A 228 -17.35 -18.97 29.94
C LEU A 228 -17.78 -19.46 31.32
N GLY A 229 -16.86 -19.83 32.19
CA GLY A 229 -17.15 -20.42 33.50
C GLY A 229 -17.79 -21.81 33.45
N THR A 230 -17.64 -22.51 32.32
CA THR A 230 -18.20 -23.86 32.12
C THR A 230 -17.30 -24.71 31.23
N GLU A 231 -17.26 -26.01 31.50
CA GLU A 231 -16.60 -27.02 30.68
C GLU A 231 -17.49 -27.48 29.48
N ASP A 232 -18.83 -27.29 29.62
CA ASP A 232 -19.78 -27.58 28.54
C ASP A 232 -19.89 -26.42 27.57
N ILE A 233 -18.92 -26.38 26.63
CA ILE A 233 -18.82 -25.32 25.65
C ILE A 233 -19.86 -25.57 24.55
N PRO A 234 -20.70 -24.56 24.21
CA PRO A 234 -21.68 -24.67 23.12
C PRO A 234 -20.97 -24.49 21.76
N TRP A 235 -20.37 -25.55 21.24
CA TRP A 235 -19.73 -25.55 19.91
C TRP A 235 -20.77 -25.25 18.85
N ASN A 236 -20.71 -24.07 18.27
CA ASN A 236 -21.74 -23.54 17.37
C ASN A 236 -21.30 -23.44 15.91
N THR A 237 -20.07 -23.82 15.62
CA THR A 237 -19.49 -23.74 14.28
C THR A 237 -18.64 -24.98 14.00
N VAL A 238 -18.58 -25.40 12.75
CA VAL A 238 -17.67 -26.45 12.29
C VAL A 238 -16.76 -25.86 11.23
N TYR A 239 -15.45 -25.97 11.40
CA TYR A 239 -14.48 -25.74 10.32
C TYR A 239 -14.13 -27.08 9.68
N GLY A 240 -13.95 -27.08 8.36
CA GLY A 240 -13.58 -28.28 7.63
C GLY A 240 -12.79 -28.00 6.38
N GLN A 241 -12.17 -29.04 5.88
CA GLN A 241 -11.53 -29.04 4.56
C GLN A 241 -12.29 -30.00 3.64
N THR A 242 -12.39 -29.66 2.37
CA THR A 242 -13.14 -30.42 1.37
C THR A 242 -12.22 -30.93 0.27
N THR A 243 -12.69 -31.97 -0.46
CA THR A 243 -12.05 -32.43 -1.68
C THR A 243 -12.62 -31.76 -2.93
N CYS A 244 -13.62 -30.87 -2.76
CA CYS A 244 -14.25 -30.13 -3.85
C CYS A 244 -13.26 -29.15 -4.48
N THR A 245 -13.24 -29.09 -5.80
CA THR A 245 -12.36 -28.20 -6.58
C THR A 245 -13.14 -27.33 -7.57
N ASP A 246 -14.44 -27.57 -7.71
CA ASP A 246 -15.30 -26.85 -8.63
C ASP A 246 -16.63 -26.43 -7.99
N ALA A 247 -17.25 -25.41 -8.55
CA ALA A 247 -18.51 -24.87 -8.07
C ALA A 247 -19.65 -25.90 -8.01
N ALA A 248 -19.64 -26.91 -8.88
CA ALA A 248 -20.65 -27.97 -8.88
C ALA A 248 -20.50 -28.86 -7.63
N GLY A 249 -19.28 -29.24 -7.27
CA GLY A 249 -18.98 -30.01 -6.06
C GLY A 249 -19.34 -29.23 -4.79
N TYR A 250 -18.97 -27.95 -4.69
CA TYR A 250 -19.37 -27.11 -3.56
C TYR A 250 -20.90 -26.96 -3.44
N ASN A 251 -21.61 -26.80 -4.54
CA ASN A 251 -23.08 -26.71 -4.53
C ASN A 251 -23.77 -28.02 -4.14
N ALA A 252 -23.22 -29.15 -4.57
CA ALA A 252 -23.71 -30.49 -4.17
C ALA A 252 -23.53 -30.68 -2.66
N LEU A 253 -22.30 -30.45 -2.15
CA LEU A 253 -21.98 -30.54 -0.73
C LEU A 253 -22.84 -29.59 0.12
N ARG A 254 -23.07 -28.37 -0.37
CA ARG A 254 -23.95 -27.39 0.29
C ARG A 254 -25.39 -27.92 0.38
N THR A 255 -25.90 -28.50 -0.68
CA THR A 255 -27.26 -29.04 -0.72
C THR A 255 -27.43 -30.20 0.26
N ASP A 256 -26.47 -31.12 0.29
CA ASP A 256 -26.47 -32.26 1.19
C ASP A 256 -26.43 -31.84 2.65
N LEU A 257 -25.50 -30.94 3.01
CA LEU A 257 -25.34 -30.50 4.40
C LEU A 257 -26.48 -29.58 4.87
N LEU A 258 -27.08 -28.75 3.98
CA LEU A 258 -28.26 -27.94 4.33
C LEU A 258 -29.52 -28.77 4.49
N ALA A 259 -29.59 -29.99 3.96
CA ALA A 259 -30.69 -30.91 4.23
C ALA A 259 -30.69 -31.40 5.67
N CYS A 260 -29.58 -31.29 6.38
CA CYS A 260 -29.46 -31.60 7.81
C CYS A 260 -30.18 -30.52 8.63
N ASN A 261 -31.14 -30.93 9.49
CA ASN A 261 -31.93 -29.99 10.31
C ASN A 261 -31.14 -29.15 11.31
N TYR A 262 -29.88 -29.49 11.53
CA TYR A 262 -29.00 -28.83 12.51
C TYR A 262 -28.08 -27.75 11.93
N VAL A 263 -28.10 -27.57 10.62
CA VAL A 263 -27.27 -26.60 9.92
C VAL A 263 -28.07 -25.32 9.67
N SER A 264 -27.59 -24.21 10.21
CA SER A 264 -28.18 -22.89 10.01
C SER A 264 -27.66 -22.23 8.72
N SER A 265 -26.35 -22.30 8.49
CA SER A 265 -25.73 -21.76 7.29
C SER A 265 -24.40 -22.45 6.99
N ILE A 266 -24.03 -22.45 5.72
CA ILE A 266 -22.71 -22.93 5.26
C ILE A 266 -22.10 -21.81 4.44
N SER A 267 -20.83 -21.52 4.74
CA SER A 267 -20.00 -20.61 3.97
C SER A 267 -18.76 -21.35 3.52
N PHE A 268 -18.49 -21.38 2.24
CA PHE A 268 -17.20 -21.83 1.73
C PHE A 268 -16.23 -20.66 1.64
N THR A 269 -14.94 -20.93 1.86
CA THR A 269 -13.89 -19.92 1.73
C THR A 269 -13.85 -19.39 0.30
N GLU A 270 -14.20 -20.22 -0.70
CA GLU A 270 -14.32 -19.81 -2.09
C GLU A 270 -15.42 -18.73 -2.27
N ASP A 271 -16.61 -18.89 -1.69
CA ASP A 271 -17.68 -17.89 -1.75
C ASP A 271 -17.24 -16.55 -1.14
N THR A 272 -16.60 -16.63 0.02
CA THR A 272 -16.08 -15.45 0.72
C THR A 272 -14.99 -14.77 -0.12
N THR A 273 -14.08 -15.57 -0.68
CA THR A 273 -13.02 -15.10 -1.57
C THR A 273 -13.60 -14.42 -2.80
N GLU A 274 -14.58 -15.02 -3.47
CA GLU A 274 -15.26 -14.46 -4.65
C GLU A 274 -15.96 -13.12 -4.34
N LEU A 275 -16.67 -13.04 -3.21
CA LEU A 275 -17.32 -11.79 -2.79
C LEU A 275 -16.31 -10.67 -2.55
N PHE A 276 -15.22 -10.97 -1.85
CA PHE A 276 -14.17 -9.98 -1.59
C PHE A 276 -13.37 -9.65 -2.85
N ASP A 277 -13.10 -10.62 -3.73
CA ASP A 277 -12.47 -10.37 -5.03
C ASP A 277 -13.31 -9.41 -5.87
N ASN A 278 -14.63 -9.61 -5.93
CA ASN A 278 -15.52 -8.70 -6.63
C ASN A 278 -15.51 -7.28 -6.05
N LEU A 279 -15.46 -7.13 -4.72
CA LEU A 279 -15.32 -5.84 -4.05
C LEU A 279 -13.96 -5.21 -4.36
N ILE A 280 -12.88 -5.97 -4.27
CA ILE A 280 -11.50 -5.49 -4.53
C ILE A 280 -11.34 -5.12 -6.01
N VAL A 281 -11.90 -5.90 -6.94
CA VAL A 281 -11.92 -5.56 -8.38
C VAL A 281 -12.66 -4.25 -8.60
N SER A 282 -13.81 -4.04 -7.94
CA SER A 282 -14.57 -2.79 -8.04
C SER A 282 -13.77 -1.60 -7.50
N LEU A 283 -13.10 -1.76 -6.35
CA LEU A 283 -12.17 -0.76 -5.83
C LEU A 283 -10.97 -0.56 -6.76
N GLY A 284 -10.50 -1.62 -7.42
CA GLY A 284 -9.45 -1.58 -8.42
C GLY A 284 -9.76 -0.62 -9.58
N TYR A 285 -10.99 -0.57 -10.06
CA TYR A 285 -11.40 0.41 -11.10
C TYR A 285 -11.27 1.85 -10.60
N VAL A 286 -11.63 2.12 -9.34
CA VAL A 286 -11.46 3.44 -8.73
C VAL A 286 -9.97 3.81 -8.64
N VAL A 287 -9.12 2.86 -8.26
CA VAL A 287 -7.67 3.07 -8.22
C VAL A 287 -7.09 3.34 -9.62
N VAL A 288 -7.52 2.60 -10.63
CA VAL A 288 -7.13 2.85 -12.03
C VAL A 288 -7.55 4.25 -12.47
N LEU A 289 -8.77 4.69 -12.13
CA LEU A 289 -9.21 6.05 -12.40
C LEU A 289 -8.31 7.10 -11.73
N ILE A 290 -7.95 6.88 -10.45
CA ILE A 290 -7.02 7.76 -9.72
C ILE A 290 -5.65 7.80 -10.42
N ILE A 291 -5.12 6.67 -10.87
CA ILE A 291 -3.85 6.60 -11.61
C ILE A 291 -3.96 7.40 -12.93
N ILE A 292 -5.04 7.25 -13.66
CA ILE A 292 -5.28 8.02 -14.90
C ILE A 292 -5.34 9.52 -14.62
N CYS A 293 -6.06 9.94 -13.58
CA CYS A 293 -6.14 11.35 -13.18
C CYS A 293 -4.77 11.88 -12.73
N ALA A 294 -4.01 11.11 -11.95
CA ALA A 294 -2.65 11.47 -11.54
C ALA A 294 -1.71 11.58 -12.75
N ALA A 295 -1.83 10.67 -13.72
CA ALA A 295 -1.08 10.69 -14.96
C ALA A 295 -1.41 11.93 -15.81
N ALA A 296 -2.69 12.27 -15.96
CA ALA A 296 -3.11 13.47 -16.66
C ALA A 296 -2.61 14.75 -15.98
N LEU A 297 -2.72 14.81 -14.65
CA LEU A 297 -2.18 15.92 -13.87
C LEU A 297 -0.67 16.04 -14.02
N ALA A 298 0.05 14.92 -13.96
CA ALA A 298 1.49 14.89 -14.18
C ALA A 298 1.88 15.45 -15.56
N ALA A 299 1.17 15.05 -16.63
CA ALA A 299 1.40 15.53 -17.97
C ALA A 299 1.19 17.05 -18.07
N VAL A 300 0.12 17.58 -17.48
CA VAL A 300 -0.18 19.03 -17.48
C VAL A 300 0.86 19.81 -16.66
N VAL A 301 1.21 19.32 -15.47
CA VAL A 301 2.21 19.98 -14.61
C VAL A 301 3.59 19.99 -15.30
N LEU A 302 4.01 18.86 -15.87
CA LEU A 302 5.28 18.77 -16.61
C LEU A 302 5.28 19.71 -17.81
N TYR A 303 4.18 19.77 -18.58
CA TYR A 303 4.04 20.70 -19.68
C TYR A 303 4.22 22.15 -19.23
N ASN A 304 3.54 22.56 -18.16
CA ASN A 304 3.65 23.91 -17.61
C ASN A 304 5.07 24.22 -17.11
N LEU A 305 5.70 23.30 -16.37
CA LEU A 305 7.06 23.46 -15.86
C LEU A 305 8.09 23.60 -17.00
N ILE A 306 7.97 22.78 -18.04
CA ILE A 306 8.86 22.83 -19.19
C ILE A 306 8.62 24.12 -20.01
N SER A 307 7.36 24.53 -20.17
CA SER A 307 6.98 25.75 -20.86
C SER A 307 7.55 27.00 -20.19
N VAL A 308 7.39 27.10 -18.86
CA VAL A 308 7.96 28.20 -18.06
C VAL A 308 9.49 28.21 -18.16
N ASN A 309 10.11 27.04 -17.99
CA ASN A 309 11.56 26.88 -18.08
C ASN A 309 12.12 27.34 -19.44
N LEU A 310 11.42 27.01 -20.53
CA LEU A 310 11.76 27.47 -21.88
C LEU A 310 11.57 28.97 -22.03
N GLY A 311 10.47 29.51 -21.50
CA GLY A 311 10.13 30.93 -21.54
C GLY A 311 11.20 31.81 -20.91
N GLU A 312 11.68 31.42 -19.74
CA GLU A 312 12.74 32.15 -19.00
C GLU A 312 14.10 32.14 -19.71
N ARG A 313 14.34 31.13 -20.58
CA ARG A 313 15.59 30.95 -21.31
C ARG A 313 15.56 31.49 -22.75
N LYS A 314 14.48 32.12 -23.19
CA LYS A 314 14.32 32.57 -24.56
C LYS A 314 15.55 33.38 -25.07
N LYS A 315 16.06 34.30 -24.23
CA LYS A 315 17.23 35.14 -24.58
C LYS A 315 18.51 34.30 -24.69
N GLU A 316 18.78 33.41 -23.73
CA GLU A 316 19.95 32.52 -23.77
C GLU A 316 19.93 31.64 -25.03
N LEU A 317 18.75 31.09 -25.37
CA LEU A 317 18.59 30.24 -26.55
C LEU A 317 18.75 30.99 -27.85
N ALA A 318 18.23 32.22 -27.92
CA ALA A 318 18.44 33.09 -29.07
C ALA A 318 19.95 33.40 -29.27
N THR A 319 20.68 33.69 -28.20
CA THR A 319 22.14 33.92 -28.24
C THR A 319 22.89 32.70 -28.78
N ILE A 320 22.56 31.48 -28.29
CA ILE A 320 23.19 30.24 -28.76
C ILE A 320 22.90 30.01 -30.25
N LYS A 321 21.69 30.30 -30.72
CA LYS A 321 21.35 30.23 -32.17
C LYS A 321 22.11 31.24 -33.00
N VAL A 322 22.29 32.47 -32.51
CA VAL A 322 23.07 33.51 -33.17
C VAL A 322 24.54 33.13 -33.31
N LEU A 323 25.05 32.37 -32.31
CA LEU A 323 26.42 31.82 -32.36
C LEU A 323 26.60 30.65 -33.34
N GLY A 324 25.56 30.29 -34.11
CA GLY A 324 25.62 29.29 -35.18
C GLY A 324 25.25 27.87 -34.83
N PHE A 325 24.71 27.63 -33.60
CA PHE A 325 24.25 26.30 -33.24
C PHE A 325 22.95 25.92 -33.99
N TYR A 326 22.89 24.68 -34.48
CA TYR A 326 21.70 24.14 -35.13
C TYR A 326 20.55 23.91 -34.15
N ASP A 327 19.32 24.00 -34.64
CA ASP A 327 18.11 23.77 -33.83
C ASP A 327 18.13 22.43 -33.05
N GLN A 328 18.71 21.38 -33.65
CA GLN A 328 18.83 20.07 -32.99
C GLN A 328 19.82 20.06 -31.81
N GLU A 329 20.87 20.85 -31.87
CA GLU A 329 21.86 20.95 -30.81
C GLU A 329 21.31 21.71 -29.61
N VAL A 330 20.61 22.83 -29.91
CA VAL A 330 19.90 23.62 -28.89
C VAL A 330 18.84 22.79 -28.19
N TYR A 331 18.05 22.02 -28.98
CA TYR A 331 17.06 21.10 -28.46
C TYR A 331 17.69 20.06 -27.54
N ARG A 332 18.72 19.35 -27.97
CA ARG A 332 19.41 18.31 -27.18
C ARG A 332 20.01 18.88 -25.90
N TYR A 333 20.51 20.09 -25.93
CA TYR A 333 21.07 20.76 -24.73
C TYR A 333 20.02 20.99 -23.66
N ILE A 334 18.84 21.53 -24.04
CA ILE A 334 17.77 21.86 -23.11
C ILE A 334 17.13 20.60 -22.54
N PHE A 335 16.75 19.67 -23.41
CA PHE A 335 15.98 18.50 -23.01
C PHE A 335 16.81 17.54 -22.14
N ARG A 336 18.09 17.43 -22.37
CA ARG A 336 18.99 16.68 -21.49
C ARG A 336 18.99 17.22 -20.06
N GLU A 337 18.91 18.54 -19.91
CA GLU A 337 18.82 19.16 -18.57
C GLU A 337 17.47 18.85 -17.92
N ILE A 338 16.38 18.92 -18.68
CA ILE A 338 15.02 18.60 -18.20
C ILE A 338 14.93 17.12 -17.81
N GLU A 339 15.46 16.21 -18.62
CA GLU A 339 15.51 14.78 -18.33
C GLU A 339 16.28 14.49 -17.01
N LEU A 340 17.41 15.17 -16.81
CA LEU A 340 18.19 15.05 -15.58
C LEU A 340 17.40 15.55 -14.36
N LEU A 341 16.72 16.69 -14.50
CA LEU A 341 15.85 17.24 -13.46
C LEU A 341 14.66 16.31 -13.16
N ALA A 342 14.09 15.72 -14.20
CA ALA A 342 13.00 14.75 -14.06
C ALA A 342 13.46 13.49 -13.31
N LEU A 343 14.66 13.00 -13.60
CA LEU A 343 15.23 11.84 -12.91
C LEU A 343 15.49 12.14 -11.43
N ILE A 344 16.07 13.30 -11.10
CA ILE A 344 16.28 13.74 -9.73
C ILE A 344 14.92 13.93 -9.02
N GLY A 345 13.97 14.59 -9.69
CA GLY A 345 12.63 14.81 -9.19
C GLY A 345 11.90 13.50 -8.91
N SER A 346 12.03 12.51 -9.80
CA SER A 346 11.46 11.18 -9.59
C SER A 346 12.04 10.48 -8.38
N GLY A 347 13.37 10.56 -8.15
CA GLY A 347 13.99 10.03 -6.95
C GLY A 347 13.47 10.66 -5.66
N VAL A 348 13.32 11.99 -5.63
CA VAL A 348 12.68 12.71 -4.51
C VAL A 348 11.22 12.34 -4.38
N GLY A 349 10.51 12.17 -5.49
CA GLY A 349 9.11 11.75 -5.55
C GLY A 349 8.89 10.36 -4.94
N LEU A 350 9.77 9.41 -5.22
CA LEU A 350 9.73 8.09 -4.57
C LEU A 350 9.91 8.21 -3.06
N ALA A 351 10.88 9.02 -2.60
CA ALA A 351 11.12 9.21 -1.17
C ALA A 351 9.95 9.87 -0.44
N LEU A 352 9.22 10.78 -1.09
CA LEU A 352 8.01 11.42 -0.56
C LEU A 352 6.77 10.52 -0.70
N GLY A 353 6.68 9.74 -1.76
CA GLY A 353 5.54 8.88 -2.06
C GLY A 353 5.37 7.75 -1.04
N VAL A 354 6.46 7.17 -0.53
CA VAL A 354 6.40 6.08 0.47
C VAL A 354 5.71 6.50 1.76
N PRO A 355 6.11 7.58 2.46
CA PRO A 355 5.42 8.01 3.68
C PRO A 355 3.98 8.48 3.41
N LEU A 356 3.73 9.12 2.28
CA LEU A 356 2.37 9.53 1.88
C LEU A 356 1.47 8.32 1.61
N HIS A 357 1.95 7.30 0.91
CA HIS A 357 1.23 6.05 0.71
C HIS A 357 0.90 5.40 2.06
N LYS A 358 1.89 5.28 2.96
CA LYS A 358 1.65 4.72 4.31
C LYS A 358 0.58 5.51 5.07
N PHE A 359 0.63 6.83 5.01
CA PHE A 359 -0.37 7.69 5.65
C PHE A 359 -1.78 7.45 5.09
N ILE A 360 -1.92 7.41 3.76
CA ILE A 360 -3.22 7.19 3.10
C ILE A 360 -3.77 5.81 3.43
N VAL A 361 -2.95 4.76 3.32
CA VAL A 361 -3.35 3.38 3.62
C VAL A 361 -3.86 3.27 5.05
N LEU A 362 -3.14 3.82 6.04
CA LEU A 362 -3.54 3.81 7.44
C LEU A 362 -4.84 4.59 7.70
N THR A 363 -5.07 5.68 6.94
CA THR A 363 -6.26 6.53 7.12
C THR A 363 -7.51 5.91 6.50
N VAL A 364 -7.35 5.13 5.41
CA VAL A 364 -8.46 4.53 4.67
C VAL A 364 -8.80 3.12 5.20
N GLU A 365 -7.90 2.50 5.98
CA GLU A 365 -8.16 1.19 6.58
C GLU A 365 -9.45 1.18 7.41
N MET A 366 -10.28 0.16 7.20
CA MET A 366 -11.48 -0.12 7.97
C MET A 366 -11.14 -0.99 9.19
N ASP A 367 -11.97 -0.96 10.23
CA ASP A 367 -11.72 -1.72 11.46
C ASP A 367 -11.65 -3.24 11.24
N GLN A 368 -12.40 -3.76 10.27
CA GLN A 368 -12.46 -5.20 9.98
C GLN A 368 -11.56 -5.64 8.82
N LEU A 369 -10.85 -4.70 8.16
CA LEU A 369 -10.02 -4.99 7.00
C LEU A 369 -8.67 -4.29 7.14
N MET A 370 -7.61 -5.07 7.26
CA MET A 370 -6.25 -4.57 7.28
C MET A 370 -5.65 -4.59 5.88
N PHE A 371 -5.06 -3.49 5.44
CA PHE A 371 -4.40 -3.43 4.14
C PHE A 371 -2.95 -3.93 4.21
N ILE A 372 -2.48 -4.50 3.10
CA ILE A 372 -1.06 -4.82 2.94
C ILE A 372 -0.30 -3.51 2.76
N ARG A 373 0.51 -3.12 3.75
CA ARG A 373 1.17 -1.81 3.81
C ARG A 373 2.53 -1.82 3.10
N THR A 374 2.62 -2.51 1.95
CA THR A 374 3.86 -2.65 1.18
C THR A 374 3.63 -2.25 -0.27
N ILE A 375 4.60 -1.55 -0.84
CA ILE A 375 4.61 -1.20 -2.27
C ILE A 375 5.51 -2.20 -2.97
N ALA A 376 5.03 -2.85 -4.02
CA ALA A 376 5.80 -3.79 -4.80
C ALA A 376 6.96 -3.09 -5.55
N PRO A 377 8.13 -3.72 -5.68
CA PRO A 377 9.27 -3.13 -6.40
C PRO A 377 8.93 -2.71 -7.83
N ARG A 378 8.04 -3.43 -8.51
CA ARG A 378 7.54 -3.09 -9.85
C ARG A 378 6.87 -1.70 -9.89
N SER A 379 6.16 -1.31 -8.84
CA SER A 379 5.41 -0.05 -8.77
C SER A 379 6.33 1.16 -8.66
N TYR A 380 7.48 1.04 -8.01
CA TYR A 380 8.54 2.05 -8.03
C TYR A 380 9.06 2.27 -9.45
N LEU A 381 9.35 1.18 -10.16
CA LEU A 381 9.83 1.25 -11.54
C LEU A 381 8.77 1.85 -12.49
N LEU A 382 7.51 1.44 -12.34
CA LEU A 382 6.40 1.95 -13.15
C LEU A 382 6.17 3.45 -12.93
N ALA A 383 6.21 3.93 -11.69
CA ALA A 383 6.04 5.35 -11.38
C ALA A 383 7.15 6.20 -12.01
N VAL A 384 8.41 5.77 -11.91
CA VAL A 384 9.54 6.47 -12.55
C VAL A 384 9.44 6.38 -14.08
N ALA A 385 9.21 5.19 -14.62
CA ALA A 385 9.11 4.99 -16.08
C ALA A 385 8.00 5.83 -16.68
N LEU A 386 6.82 5.87 -16.08
CA LEU A 386 5.70 6.67 -16.55
C LEU A 386 5.99 8.18 -16.46
N THR A 387 6.61 8.66 -15.39
CA THR A 387 7.05 10.06 -15.26
C THR A 387 8.07 10.42 -16.35
N MET A 388 9.03 9.54 -16.63
CA MET A 388 10.02 9.76 -17.69
C MET A 388 9.39 9.73 -19.07
N VAL A 389 8.43 8.82 -19.34
CA VAL A 389 7.67 8.80 -20.61
C VAL A 389 6.92 10.11 -20.79
N PHE A 390 6.20 10.61 -19.79
CA PHE A 390 5.53 11.91 -19.88
C PHE A 390 6.51 13.04 -20.12
N THR A 391 7.65 13.06 -19.44
CA THR A 391 8.70 14.06 -19.65
C THR A 391 9.16 14.06 -21.11
N VAL A 392 9.46 12.88 -21.68
CA VAL A 392 9.88 12.75 -23.08
C VAL A 392 8.78 13.18 -24.05
N VAL A 393 7.53 12.76 -23.80
CA VAL A 393 6.38 13.15 -24.64
C VAL A 393 6.19 14.67 -24.65
N VAL A 394 6.20 15.30 -23.46
CA VAL A 394 6.09 16.76 -23.34
C VAL A 394 7.26 17.45 -24.02
N CYS A 395 8.48 16.96 -23.83
CA CYS A 395 9.66 17.47 -24.54
C CYS A 395 9.49 17.38 -26.06
N PHE A 396 8.95 16.29 -26.56
CA PHE A 396 8.70 16.12 -27.99
C PHE A 396 7.65 17.13 -28.53
N VAL A 397 6.56 17.33 -27.78
CA VAL A 397 5.53 18.34 -28.10
C VAL A 397 6.13 19.74 -28.12
N MET A 398 6.98 20.06 -27.13
CA MET A 398 7.63 21.37 -27.01
C MET A 398 8.70 21.63 -28.05
N ARG A 399 9.19 20.61 -28.78
CA ARG A 399 10.15 20.76 -29.87
C ARG A 399 9.67 21.75 -30.92
N ARG A 400 8.38 21.72 -31.23
CA ARG A 400 7.77 22.67 -32.20
C ARG A 400 7.82 24.11 -31.69
N HIS A 401 7.69 24.30 -30.39
CA HIS A 401 7.75 25.62 -29.75
C HIS A 401 9.17 26.21 -29.76
N VAL A 402 10.19 25.38 -29.50
CA VAL A 402 11.60 25.79 -29.55
C VAL A 402 12.00 26.23 -30.97
N ARG A 403 11.50 25.55 -32.03
CA ARG A 403 11.74 25.91 -33.42
C ARG A 403 11.19 27.31 -33.78
N ARG A 404 10.09 27.73 -33.18
CA ARG A 404 9.42 29.01 -33.47
C ARG A 404 10.01 30.21 -32.72
N ILE A 405 11.05 30.04 -31.92
CA ILE A 405 11.74 31.15 -31.24
C ILE A 405 12.45 32.00 -32.28
N SER A 406 11.94 33.21 -32.54
CA SER A 406 12.53 34.16 -33.46
C SER A 406 13.78 34.81 -32.82
N MET A 407 14.91 34.76 -33.53
CA MET A 407 16.18 35.33 -33.07
C MET A 407 16.10 36.84 -32.90
N VAL A 408 15.44 37.51 -33.86
CA VAL A 408 15.38 38.98 -33.95
C VAL A 408 14.50 39.56 -32.82
N GLU A 409 13.35 38.93 -32.58
CA GLU A 409 12.40 39.42 -31.55
C GLU A 409 12.89 39.18 -30.14
N SER A 410 13.64 38.07 -29.90
CA SER A 410 14.18 37.69 -28.59
C SER A 410 15.39 38.51 -28.19
N MET A 411 16.06 39.18 -29.13
CA MET A 411 17.23 40.03 -28.89
C MET A 411 16.90 41.52 -28.76
N LYS A 412 15.66 41.93 -29.13
CA LYS A 412 15.21 43.30 -28.86
C LYS A 412 15.11 43.50 -27.34
N ALA A 413 15.83 44.50 -26.86
CA ALA A 413 15.76 44.89 -25.46
C ALA A 413 14.29 45.23 -25.10
N PRO A 414 13.79 44.85 -23.93
CA PRO A 414 12.53 45.44 -23.46
C PRO A 414 12.78 46.94 -23.25
N GLU A 415 12.00 47.76 -23.87
CA GLU A 415 11.84 49.16 -23.51
C GLU A 415 11.33 49.29 -22.10
#